data_9c541fdb3219c101bc64d649440716e6
#
_entry.id   9c541fdb3219c101bc64d649440716e6
#
_cell.length_a   1.000
_cell.length_b   1.000
_cell.length_c   1.000
_cell.angle_alpha   90.00
_cell.angle_beta   90.00
_cell.angle_gamma   90.00
#
_symmetry.space_group_name_H-M   'P 1'
#
loop_
_entity.id
_entity.type
_entity.pdbx_description
1 polymer ?
#
loop_
_entity_poly.entity_id
_entity_poly.type
_entity_poly.pdbx_seq_one_letter_code
_entity_poly.pdbx_strand_id
1 'polypeptide(L)'
;AVREYTVFGRVTPKQKQKLVQALKKQGHTVAMTGDGVNDILAMKDADCSVAMASGSEAATQAAQVVLLDSDFAHMPDVVYEGRRVVNNVQRSASLFLVKNIFSLLMSLFSVIFMITYPLEPAQISLVSMFTIGAPGFLLALEPNRDRIKGHFLTNVMFKAFPGGLTDVIAVGALVICGEVFALPEESIGTIATMVLCVVGFMILFKISEPLNKMKYGVIGLNIIGFIFSGFFLKKLFALTDLSNICVLLMVCLLYTSPSPRDCS
;
A
#
# COMPACT_ATOMS: atom_id res chain seq x y z
N ALA A 1 30.52 -24.66 -14.27
CA ALA A 1 30.87 -23.49 -15.13
C ALA A 1 30.20 -22.21 -14.61
N VAL A 2 28.89 -22.16 -14.48
CA VAL A 2 28.15 -20.94 -14.05
C VAL A 2 28.50 -20.45 -12.63
N ARG A 3 29.05 -21.32 -11.76
CA ARG A 3 29.53 -20.97 -10.41
C ARG A 3 30.97 -20.44 -10.40
N GLU A 4 31.73 -20.72 -11.43
CA GLU A 4 33.18 -20.49 -11.49
C GLU A 4 33.54 -19.37 -12.44
N TYR A 5 32.74 -19.19 -13.50
CA TYR A 5 33.02 -18.25 -14.56
C TYR A 5 31.89 -17.22 -14.69
N THR A 6 32.26 -15.97 -14.89
CA THR A 6 31.35 -14.85 -15.10
C THR A 6 31.31 -14.38 -16.56
N VAL A 7 32.29 -14.81 -17.39
CA VAL A 7 32.40 -14.42 -18.79
C VAL A 7 32.35 -15.66 -19.66
N PHE A 8 31.45 -15.67 -20.65
CA PHE A 8 31.24 -16.76 -21.59
C PHE A 8 31.33 -16.19 -23.03
N GLY A 9 32.37 -16.53 -23.77
CA GLY A 9 32.57 -16.10 -25.15
C GLY A 9 32.05 -17.11 -26.18
N ARG A 10 31.60 -16.62 -27.34
CA ARG A 10 31.16 -17.43 -28.51
C ARG A 10 30.08 -18.46 -28.17
N VAL A 11 29.10 -18.07 -27.38
CA VAL A 11 27.99 -18.94 -26.93
C VAL A 11 26.90 -18.99 -27.99
N THR A 12 26.40 -20.20 -28.30
CA THR A 12 25.24 -20.38 -29.18
C THR A 12 23.93 -19.97 -28.47
N PRO A 13 22.84 -19.68 -29.21
CA PRO A 13 21.54 -19.34 -28.60
C PRO A 13 21.05 -20.36 -27.57
N LYS A 14 21.19 -21.66 -27.86
CA LYS A 14 20.84 -22.75 -26.93
C LYS A 14 21.72 -22.79 -25.68
N GLN A 15 22.99 -22.41 -25.81
CA GLN A 15 23.89 -22.29 -24.65
C GLN A 15 23.55 -21.10 -23.78
N LYS A 16 23.22 -19.92 -24.38
CA LYS A 16 22.71 -18.75 -23.63
C LYS A 16 21.47 -19.11 -22.82
N GLN A 17 20.52 -19.81 -23.42
CA GLN A 17 19.32 -20.31 -22.76
C GLN A 17 19.68 -21.22 -21.57
N LYS A 18 20.59 -22.18 -21.75
CA LYS A 18 21.05 -23.08 -20.66
C LYS A 18 21.75 -22.33 -19.54
N LEU A 19 22.48 -21.24 -19.81
CA LEU A 19 23.10 -20.41 -18.79
C LEU A 19 22.03 -19.72 -17.94
N VAL A 20 21.01 -19.12 -18.53
CA VAL A 20 19.87 -18.52 -17.83
C VAL A 20 19.19 -19.57 -16.96
N GLN A 21 18.85 -20.73 -17.51
CA GLN A 21 18.21 -21.82 -16.77
C GLN A 21 19.07 -22.32 -15.60
N ALA A 22 20.39 -22.39 -15.79
CA ALA A 22 21.32 -22.81 -14.73
C ALA A 22 21.39 -21.81 -13.58
N LEU A 23 21.37 -20.51 -13.87
CA LEU A 23 21.30 -19.46 -12.85
C LEU A 23 19.97 -19.53 -12.09
N LYS A 24 18.85 -19.69 -12.79
CA LYS A 24 17.52 -19.84 -12.15
C LYS A 24 17.45 -21.07 -11.26
N LYS A 25 18.03 -22.20 -11.66
CA LYS A 25 18.11 -23.41 -10.83
C LYS A 25 18.94 -23.23 -9.56
N GLN A 26 19.83 -22.22 -9.52
CA GLN A 26 20.58 -21.84 -8.32
C GLN A 26 19.81 -20.85 -7.42
N GLY A 27 18.57 -20.51 -7.76
CA GLY A 27 17.74 -19.59 -7.01
C GLY A 27 17.96 -18.10 -7.32
N HIS A 28 18.69 -17.78 -8.40
CA HIS A 28 18.87 -16.39 -8.85
C HIS A 28 17.66 -15.92 -9.66
N THR A 29 17.28 -14.67 -9.45
CA THR A 29 16.41 -13.93 -10.37
C THR A 29 17.26 -13.36 -11.50
N VAL A 30 16.96 -13.73 -12.74
CA VAL A 30 17.82 -13.46 -13.90
C VAL A 30 17.17 -12.44 -14.83
N ALA A 31 17.88 -11.32 -15.09
CA ALA A 31 17.55 -10.43 -16.17
C ALA A 31 18.47 -10.74 -17.38
N MET A 32 17.89 -10.84 -18.57
CA MET A 32 18.62 -11.08 -19.82
C MET A 32 18.47 -9.87 -20.74
N THR A 33 19.59 -9.26 -21.09
CA THR A 33 19.64 -8.19 -22.11
C THR A 33 20.12 -8.77 -23.44
N GLY A 34 19.43 -8.44 -24.52
CA GLY A 34 19.79 -8.87 -25.86
C GLY A 34 19.32 -7.88 -26.93
N ASP A 35 20.00 -7.90 -28.08
CA ASP A 35 19.74 -7.04 -29.24
C ASP A 35 19.35 -7.83 -30.50
N GLY A 36 19.59 -9.14 -30.50
CA GLY A 36 19.45 -9.98 -31.65
C GLY A 36 18.47 -11.15 -31.49
N VAL A 37 18.09 -11.72 -32.65
CA VAL A 37 17.22 -12.92 -32.71
C VAL A 37 17.83 -14.11 -31.95
N ASN A 38 19.16 -14.16 -31.85
CA ASN A 38 19.89 -15.19 -31.13
C ASN A 38 19.70 -15.17 -29.62
N ASP A 39 19.20 -14.07 -29.08
CA ASP A 39 18.98 -13.86 -27.64
C ASP A 39 17.55 -14.21 -27.19
N ILE A 40 16.60 -14.32 -28.12
CA ILE A 40 15.18 -14.51 -27.84
C ILE A 40 14.92 -15.73 -26.95
N LEU A 41 15.60 -16.85 -27.19
CA LEU A 41 15.41 -18.06 -26.38
C LEU A 41 15.84 -17.83 -24.91
N ALA A 42 16.96 -17.17 -24.70
CA ALA A 42 17.45 -16.83 -23.36
C ALA A 42 16.57 -15.74 -22.70
N MET A 43 16.12 -14.76 -23.47
CA MET A 43 15.21 -13.69 -23.01
C MET A 43 13.86 -14.26 -22.54
N LYS A 44 13.27 -15.20 -23.26
CA LYS A 44 12.01 -15.85 -22.88
C LYS A 44 12.11 -16.68 -21.59
N ASP A 45 13.27 -17.26 -21.33
CA ASP A 45 13.51 -18.06 -20.13
C ASP A 45 13.91 -17.22 -18.91
N ALA A 46 14.36 -15.97 -19.12
CA ALA A 46 14.70 -15.05 -18.05
C ALA A 46 13.47 -14.57 -17.27
N ASP A 47 13.68 -14.11 -16.04
CA ASP A 47 12.63 -13.51 -15.22
C ASP A 47 12.29 -12.08 -15.68
N CYS A 48 13.28 -11.39 -16.27
CA CYS A 48 13.13 -10.10 -16.92
C CYS A 48 13.93 -10.08 -18.21
N SER A 49 13.33 -9.62 -19.32
CA SER A 49 13.99 -9.48 -20.62
C SER A 49 14.05 -8.01 -21.04
N VAL A 50 15.23 -7.58 -21.47
CA VAL A 50 15.52 -6.21 -21.90
C VAL A 50 16.05 -6.22 -23.32
N ALA A 51 15.46 -5.45 -24.21
CA ALA A 51 15.96 -5.25 -25.57
C ALA A 51 16.45 -3.83 -25.80
N MET A 52 17.35 -3.69 -26.75
CA MET A 52 17.76 -2.39 -27.30
C MET A 52 16.86 -2.03 -28.48
N ALA A 53 16.42 -0.79 -28.58
CA ALA A 53 15.57 -0.36 -29.70
C ALA A 53 16.28 -0.45 -31.06
N SER A 54 17.61 -0.30 -31.08
CA SER A 54 18.45 -0.51 -32.26
C SER A 54 18.61 -1.99 -32.65
N GLY A 55 18.15 -2.92 -31.85
CA GLY A 55 18.23 -4.35 -32.07
C GLY A 55 17.22 -4.85 -33.10
N SER A 56 17.08 -6.20 -33.19
CA SER A 56 16.10 -6.80 -34.08
C SER A 56 14.67 -6.58 -33.56
N GLU A 57 13.73 -6.35 -34.47
CA GLU A 57 12.30 -6.21 -34.14
C GLU A 57 11.77 -7.43 -33.35
N ALA A 58 12.23 -8.62 -33.71
CA ALA A 58 11.84 -9.85 -33.00
C ALA A 58 12.34 -9.87 -31.53
N ALA A 59 13.53 -9.33 -31.24
CA ALA A 59 14.02 -9.20 -29.87
C ALA A 59 13.21 -8.13 -29.10
N THR A 60 12.90 -7.02 -29.74
CA THR A 60 12.10 -5.93 -29.17
C THR A 60 10.69 -6.40 -28.82
N GLN A 61 10.05 -7.17 -29.69
CA GLN A 61 8.72 -7.75 -29.44
C GLN A 61 8.72 -8.85 -28.35
N ALA A 62 9.85 -9.55 -28.19
CA ALA A 62 9.99 -10.59 -27.17
C ALA A 62 10.37 -10.06 -25.77
N ALA A 63 10.82 -8.80 -25.69
CA ALA A 63 11.29 -8.17 -24.45
C ALA A 63 10.15 -7.61 -23.62
N GLN A 64 10.34 -7.62 -22.30
CA GLN A 64 9.43 -6.96 -21.34
C GLN A 64 9.75 -5.48 -21.19
N VAL A 65 11.01 -5.10 -21.40
CA VAL A 65 11.50 -3.71 -21.34
C VAL A 65 12.32 -3.43 -22.60
N VAL A 66 12.13 -2.25 -23.19
CA VAL A 66 12.89 -1.78 -24.35
C VAL A 66 13.58 -0.47 -24.01
N LEU A 67 14.92 -0.43 -24.15
CA LEU A 67 15.70 0.79 -24.00
C LEU A 67 15.68 1.56 -25.32
N LEU A 68 14.93 2.68 -25.36
CA LEU A 68 14.66 3.43 -26.59
C LEU A 68 15.91 4.08 -27.18
N ASP A 69 16.80 4.57 -26.33
CA ASP A 69 18.10 5.15 -26.71
C ASP A 69 19.19 4.10 -26.93
N SER A 70 18.84 2.82 -26.72
CA SER A 70 19.79 1.70 -26.88
C SER A 70 21.05 1.83 -26.03
N ASP A 71 20.99 2.59 -24.94
CA ASP A 71 22.09 2.77 -24.01
C ASP A 71 21.82 2.02 -22.70
N PHE A 72 22.65 1.02 -22.41
CA PHE A 72 22.57 0.22 -21.19
C PHE A 72 22.88 1.04 -19.91
N ALA A 73 23.55 2.21 -20.05
CA ALA A 73 23.82 3.10 -18.93
C ALA A 73 22.55 3.60 -18.22
N HIS A 74 21.39 3.57 -18.88
CA HIS A 74 20.09 3.93 -18.30
C HIS A 74 19.44 2.82 -17.46
N MET A 75 19.98 1.58 -17.46
CA MET A 75 19.43 0.49 -16.65
C MET A 75 19.32 0.78 -15.14
N PRO A 76 20.27 1.47 -14.50
CA PRO A 76 20.09 1.89 -13.10
C PRO A 76 18.84 2.74 -12.88
N ASP A 77 18.51 3.65 -13.79
CA ASP A 77 17.33 4.51 -13.70
C ASP A 77 16.04 3.70 -13.86
N VAL A 78 16.02 2.73 -14.77
CA VAL A 78 14.91 1.78 -14.92
C VAL A 78 14.67 1.00 -13.62
N VAL A 79 15.74 0.50 -12.97
CA VAL A 79 15.65 -0.20 -11.70
C VAL A 79 15.16 0.72 -10.58
N TYR A 80 15.62 1.97 -10.52
CA TYR A 80 15.18 2.95 -9.55
C TYR A 80 13.70 3.30 -9.73
N GLU A 81 13.25 3.46 -10.97
CA GLU A 81 11.85 3.71 -11.26
C GLU A 81 10.96 2.51 -10.90
N GLY A 82 11.39 1.30 -11.22
CA GLY A 82 10.72 0.08 -10.79
C GLY A 82 10.58 -0.03 -9.28
N ARG A 83 11.62 0.31 -8.52
CA ARG A 83 11.57 0.37 -7.05
C ARG A 83 10.57 1.41 -6.56
N ARG A 84 10.57 2.60 -7.17
CA ARG A 84 9.63 3.68 -6.84
C ARG A 84 8.19 3.20 -7.01
N VAL A 85 7.87 2.60 -8.15
CA VAL A 85 6.53 2.09 -8.45
C VAL A 85 6.11 1.02 -7.45
N VAL A 86 6.94 0.00 -7.23
CA VAL A 86 6.59 -1.11 -6.32
C VAL A 86 6.42 -0.62 -4.89
N ASN A 87 7.32 0.24 -4.38
CA ASN A 87 7.22 0.78 -3.02
C ASN A 87 5.95 1.62 -2.84
N ASN A 88 5.60 2.45 -3.84
CA ASN A 88 4.39 3.27 -3.79
C ASN A 88 3.13 2.42 -3.88
N VAL A 89 3.09 1.42 -4.77
CA VAL A 89 1.97 0.47 -4.85
C VAL A 89 1.82 -0.31 -3.56
N GLN A 90 2.92 -0.78 -2.94
CA GLN A 90 2.89 -1.49 -1.67
C GLN A 90 2.33 -0.62 -0.54
N ARG A 91 2.71 0.66 -0.48
CA ARG A 91 2.17 1.63 0.49
C ARG A 91 0.66 1.81 0.32
N SER A 92 0.23 2.12 -0.89
CA SER A 92 -1.19 2.31 -1.21
C SER A 92 -2.00 1.04 -0.94
N ALA A 93 -1.50 -0.12 -1.36
CA ALA A 93 -2.15 -1.41 -1.12
C ALA A 93 -2.32 -1.69 0.38
N SER A 94 -1.33 -1.36 1.20
CA SER A 94 -1.43 -1.53 2.66
C SER A 94 -2.54 -0.66 3.24
N LEU A 95 -2.65 0.62 2.84
CA LEU A 95 -3.71 1.52 3.32
C LEU A 95 -5.11 1.05 2.89
N PHE A 96 -5.27 0.63 1.64
CA PHE A 96 -6.54 0.06 1.16
C PHE A 96 -6.92 -1.23 1.89
N LEU A 97 -5.94 -2.08 2.18
CA LEU A 97 -6.18 -3.36 2.83
C LEU A 97 -6.63 -3.18 4.28
N VAL A 98 -6.11 -2.20 5.03
CA VAL A 98 -6.58 -1.84 6.38
C VAL A 98 -8.08 -1.62 6.37
N LYS A 99 -8.57 -0.77 5.45
CA LYS A 99 -10.01 -0.49 5.32
C LYS A 99 -10.83 -1.74 4.98
N ASN A 100 -10.32 -2.57 4.06
CA ASN A 100 -11.04 -3.76 3.64
C ASN A 100 -11.14 -4.80 4.77
N ILE A 101 -10.05 -4.98 5.54
CA ILE A 101 -10.03 -5.84 6.73
C ILE A 101 -11.04 -5.31 7.77
N PHE A 102 -11.00 -4.02 8.07
CA PHE A 102 -11.95 -3.37 8.96
C PHE A 102 -13.40 -3.62 8.50
N SER A 103 -13.71 -3.31 7.26
CA SER A 103 -15.07 -3.44 6.72
C SER A 103 -15.59 -4.88 6.77
N LEU A 104 -14.73 -5.84 6.41
CA LEU A 104 -15.07 -7.26 6.46
C LEU A 104 -15.34 -7.73 7.89
N LEU A 105 -14.43 -7.46 8.80
CA LEU A 105 -14.54 -7.90 10.19
C LEU A 105 -15.68 -7.17 10.92
N MET A 106 -15.90 -5.89 10.65
CA MET A 106 -17.00 -5.11 11.24
C MET A 106 -18.35 -5.58 10.71
N SER A 107 -18.46 -5.94 9.44
CA SER A 107 -19.68 -6.56 8.90
C SER A 107 -19.95 -7.91 9.55
N LEU A 108 -18.93 -8.73 9.74
CA LEU A 108 -19.07 -10.01 10.45
C LEU A 108 -19.49 -9.81 11.90
N PHE A 109 -18.89 -8.84 12.59
CA PHE A 109 -19.26 -8.46 13.95
C PHE A 109 -20.73 -8.03 14.03
N SER A 110 -21.19 -7.16 13.12
CA SER A 110 -22.59 -6.70 13.08
C SER A 110 -23.58 -7.87 12.87
N VAL A 111 -23.24 -8.83 12.00
CA VAL A 111 -24.08 -10.02 11.79
C VAL A 111 -24.12 -10.92 13.02
N ILE A 112 -22.98 -11.19 13.64
CA ILE A 112 -22.88 -12.09 14.82
C ILE A 112 -23.66 -11.52 16.01
N PHE A 113 -23.54 -10.22 16.26
CA PHE A 113 -24.18 -9.54 17.40
C PHE A 113 -25.57 -8.98 17.07
N MET A 114 -26.06 -9.14 15.83
CA MET A 114 -27.33 -8.59 15.34
C MET A 114 -27.46 -7.07 15.55
N ILE A 115 -26.37 -6.35 15.37
CA ILE A 115 -26.27 -4.89 15.54
C ILE A 115 -26.23 -4.22 14.17
N THR A 116 -26.86 -3.05 14.03
CA THR A 116 -26.78 -2.21 12.82
C THR A 116 -25.33 -1.82 12.55
N TYR A 117 -24.93 -1.84 11.28
CA TYR A 117 -23.58 -1.40 10.90
C TYR A 117 -23.37 0.09 11.28
N PRO A 118 -22.34 0.42 12.09
CA PRO A 118 -22.28 1.70 12.81
C PRO A 118 -21.88 2.90 11.94
N LEU A 119 -21.60 2.71 10.68
CA LEU A 119 -21.08 3.76 9.78
C LEU A 119 -21.94 3.90 8.52
N GLU A 120 -22.24 5.13 8.17
CA GLU A 120 -22.85 5.44 6.88
C GLU A 120 -21.81 5.47 5.73
N PRO A 121 -22.24 5.18 4.48
CA PRO A 121 -21.34 5.23 3.31
C PRO A 121 -20.64 6.59 3.12
N ALA A 122 -21.32 7.70 3.46
CA ALA A 122 -20.75 9.03 3.40
C ALA A 122 -19.59 9.21 4.39
N GLN A 123 -19.75 8.70 5.62
CA GLN A 123 -18.72 8.70 6.67
C GLN A 123 -17.49 7.89 6.28
N ILE A 124 -17.70 6.67 5.73
CA ILE A 124 -16.62 5.82 5.20
C ILE A 124 -15.89 6.53 4.05
N SER A 125 -16.60 7.26 3.21
CA SER A 125 -16.01 8.01 2.11
C SER A 125 -15.13 9.15 2.61
N LEU A 126 -15.57 9.87 3.65
CA LEU A 126 -14.79 10.93 4.31
C LEU A 126 -13.46 10.38 4.87
N VAL A 127 -13.51 9.32 5.66
CA VAL A 127 -12.31 8.66 6.22
C VAL A 127 -11.39 8.23 5.08
N SER A 128 -11.94 7.52 4.09
CA SER A 128 -11.14 6.99 2.98
C SER A 128 -10.48 8.07 2.13
N MET A 129 -11.14 9.20 1.94
CA MET A 129 -10.61 10.33 1.17
C MET A 129 -9.34 10.90 1.82
N PHE A 130 -9.36 11.13 3.13
CA PHE A 130 -8.26 11.81 3.84
C PHE A 130 -7.19 10.86 4.41
N THR A 131 -7.52 9.59 4.66
CA THR A 131 -6.53 8.64 5.19
C THR A 131 -5.92 7.73 4.13
N ILE A 132 -6.57 7.56 2.97
CA ILE A 132 -6.14 6.63 1.92
C ILE A 132 -5.96 7.34 0.58
N GLY A 133 -7.03 7.92 0.04
CA GLY A 133 -7.07 8.41 -1.35
C GLY A 133 -6.13 9.57 -1.60
N ALA A 134 -6.35 10.69 -0.95
CA ALA A 134 -5.53 11.89 -1.14
C ALA A 134 -4.07 11.68 -0.70
N PRO A 135 -3.77 11.12 0.48
CA PRO A 135 -2.38 10.86 0.85
C PRO A 135 -1.73 9.78 -0.03
N GLY A 136 -2.46 8.74 -0.44
CA GLY A 136 -1.94 7.71 -1.35
C GLY A 136 -1.50 8.29 -2.69
N PHE A 137 -2.30 9.19 -3.27
CA PHE A 137 -1.96 9.90 -4.49
C PHE A 137 -0.76 10.83 -4.34
N LEU A 138 -0.78 11.69 -3.32
CA LEU A 138 0.29 12.68 -3.08
C LEU A 138 1.62 12.02 -2.75
N LEU A 139 1.61 10.95 -1.97
CA LEU A 139 2.81 10.18 -1.63
C LEU A 139 3.34 9.33 -2.79
N ALA A 140 2.50 8.99 -3.79
CA ALA A 140 2.96 8.30 -4.99
C ALA A 140 3.88 9.17 -5.87
N LEU A 141 3.84 10.48 -5.71
CA LEU A 141 4.75 11.42 -6.39
C LEU A 141 6.16 11.43 -5.79
N GLU A 142 6.33 10.86 -4.59
CA GLU A 142 7.63 10.81 -3.93
C GLU A 142 8.57 9.79 -4.59
N PRO A 143 9.84 10.17 -4.87
CA PRO A 143 10.86 9.23 -5.33
C PRO A 143 11.30 8.33 -4.17
N ASN A 144 10.78 7.11 -4.11
CA ASN A 144 11.22 6.09 -3.15
C ASN A 144 12.10 5.06 -3.88
N ARG A 145 13.41 5.10 -3.61
CA ARG A 145 14.42 4.23 -4.24
C ARG A 145 14.90 3.09 -3.34
N ASP A 146 14.24 2.88 -2.20
CA ASP A 146 14.65 1.86 -1.24
C ASP A 146 14.58 0.45 -1.86
N ARG A 147 15.48 -0.41 -1.42
CA ARG A 147 15.48 -1.80 -1.88
C ARG A 147 14.23 -2.51 -1.37
N ILE A 148 13.52 -3.15 -2.29
CA ILE A 148 12.38 -3.99 -1.95
C ILE A 148 12.92 -5.23 -1.22
N LYS A 149 12.39 -5.49 -0.01
CA LYS A 149 12.75 -6.65 0.80
C LYS A 149 11.52 -7.54 1.00
N GLY A 150 11.72 -8.86 0.93
CA GLY A 150 10.66 -9.85 1.15
C GLY A 150 9.63 -9.91 0.04
N HIS A 151 8.54 -10.62 0.30
CA HIS A 151 7.45 -10.78 -0.65
C HIS A 151 6.44 -9.64 -0.51
N PHE A 152 5.99 -9.11 -1.64
CA PHE A 152 5.05 -7.99 -1.70
C PHE A 152 3.79 -8.23 -0.84
N LEU A 153 3.12 -9.37 -1.07
CA LEU A 153 1.86 -9.69 -0.39
C LEU A 153 2.04 -9.82 1.13
N THR A 154 3.09 -10.51 1.55
CA THR A 154 3.42 -10.69 2.98
C THR A 154 3.64 -9.34 3.67
N ASN A 155 4.44 -8.46 3.04
CA ASN A 155 4.70 -7.13 3.58
C ASN A 155 3.43 -6.28 3.71
N VAL A 156 2.55 -6.35 2.70
CA VAL A 156 1.27 -5.62 2.71
C VAL A 156 0.36 -6.14 3.83
N MET A 157 0.24 -7.47 3.97
CA MET A 157 -0.59 -8.10 5.00
C MET A 157 -0.11 -7.76 6.41
N PHE A 158 1.19 -7.92 6.69
CA PHE A 158 1.74 -7.62 8.02
C PHE A 158 1.61 -6.14 8.41
N LYS A 159 1.63 -5.23 7.44
CA LYS A 159 1.41 -3.80 7.71
C LYS A 159 -0.07 -3.46 7.89
N ALA A 160 -0.96 -4.14 7.20
CA ALA A 160 -2.39 -3.80 7.19
C ALA A 160 -3.18 -4.49 8.30
N PHE A 161 -2.86 -5.75 8.63
CA PHE A 161 -3.65 -6.55 9.55
C PHE A 161 -3.76 -5.95 10.96
N PRO A 162 -2.66 -5.51 11.60
CA PRO A 162 -2.75 -4.88 12.93
C PRO A 162 -3.63 -3.63 12.92
N GLY A 163 -3.50 -2.78 11.88
CA GLY A 163 -4.30 -1.57 11.74
C GLY A 163 -5.79 -1.86 11.62
N GLY A 164 -6.17 -2.78 10.72
CA GLY A 164 -7.57 -3.18 10.55
C GLY A 164 -8.18 -3.82 11.80
N LEU A 165 -7.40 -4.61 12.53
CA LEU A 165 -7.85 -5.21 13.79
C LEU A 165 -8.04 -4.15 14.88
N THR A 166 -7.12 -3.18 14.99
CA THR A 166 -7.26 -2.05 15.93
C THR A 166 -8.53 -1.26 15.66
N ASP A 167 -8.83 -0.98 14.40
CA ASP A 167 -10.05 -0.29 13.99
C ASP A 167 -11.31 -1.06 14.42
N VAL A 168 -11.33 -2.38 14.22
CA VAL A 168 -12.47 -3.23 14.61
C VAL A 168 -12.66 -3.25 16.13
N ILE A 169 -11.58 -3.37 16.89
CA ILE A 169 -11.65 -3.38 18.36
C ILE A 169 -12.15 -2.02 18.87
N ALA A 170 -11.61 -0.92 18.34
CA ALA A 170 -11.99 0.42 18.78
C ALA A 170 -13.46 0.74 18.45
N VAL A 171 -13.91 0.46 17.24
CA VAL A 171 -15.31 0.71 16.83
C VAL A 171 -16.26 -0.31 17.46
N GLY A 172 -15.86 -1.57 17.60
CA GLY A 172 -16.66 -2.58 18.30
C GLY A 172 -16.90 -2.24 19.77
N ALA A 173 -15.84 -1.81 20.46
CA ALA A 173 -15.97 -1.32 21.85
C ALA A 173 -16.87 -0.07 21.92
N LEU A 174 -16.75 0.85 20.96
CA LEU A 174 -17.61 2.02 20.87
C LEU A 174 -19.08 1.64 20.72
N VAL A 175 -19.40 0.69 19.84
CA VAL A 175 -20.79 0.23 19.63
C VAL A 175 -21.36 -0.38 20.90
N ILE A 176 -20.60 -1.27 21.56
CA ILE A 176 -21.03 -1.89 22.83
C ILE A 176 -21.25 -0.81 23.91
N CYS A 177 -20.34 0.14 24.05
CA CYS A 177 -20.51 1.25 24.99
C CYS A 177 -21.70 2.13 24.61
N GLY A 178 -21.91 2.39 23.31
CA GLY A 178 -23.04 3.16 22.81
C GLY A 178 -24.39 2.56 23.18
N GLU A 179 -24.54 1.26 23.07
CA GLU A 179 -25.72 0.51 23.50
C GLU A 179 -25.93 0.64 25.03
N VAL A 180 -24.86 0.46 25.83
CA VAL A 180 -24.94 0.56 27.30
C VAL A 180 -25.35 1.96 27.76
N PHE A 181 -24.84 3.01 27.10
CA PHE A 181 -25.19 4.39 27.44
C PHE A 181 -26.39 4.95 26.67
N ALA A 182 -27.09 4.10 25.90
CA ALA A 182 -28.26 4.46 25.10
C ALA A 182 -28.01 5.71 24.22
N LEU A 183 -26.85 5.74 23.53
CA LEU A 183 -26.50 6.84 22.65
C LEU A 183 -27.26 6.74 21.32
N PRO A 184 -27.61 7.87 20.68
CA PRO A 184 -28.21 7.86 19.35
C PRO A 184 -27.27 7.23 18.32
N GLU A 185 -27.80 6.40 17.40
CA GLU A 185 -27.01 5.71 16.35
C GLU A 185 -26.19 6.70 15.51
N GLU A 186 -26.76 7.86 15.17
CA GLU A 186 -26.06 8.93 14.43
C GLU A 186 -24.81 9.46 15.16
N SER A 187 -24.90 9.55 16.50
CA SER A 187 -23.76 9.97 17.34
C SER A 187 -22.68 8.88 17.38
N ILE A 188 -23.08 7.60 17.45
CA ILE A 188 -22.13 6.47 17.39
C ILE A 188 -21.39 6.48 16.05
N GLY A 189 -22.09 6.67 14.93
CA GLY A 189 -21.48 6.78 13.61
C GLY A 189 -20.49 7.94 13.48
N THR A 190 -20.82 9.09 14.06
CA THR A 190 -19.92 10.25 14.07
C THR A 190 -18.65 10.00 14.89
N ILE A 191 -18.79 9.41 16.12
CA ILE A 191 -17.64 9.05 16.95
C ILE A 191 -16.78 7.99 16.26
N ALA A 192 -17.38 6.95 15.66
CA ALA A 192 -16.69 5.93 14.91
C ALA A 192 -15.86 6.53 13.76
N THR A 193 -16.44 7.48 13.02
CA THR A 193 -15.75 8.22 11.95
C THR A 193 -14.51 8.96 12.47
N MET A 194 -14.63 9.64 13.61
CA MET A 194 -13.51 10.36 14.22
C MET A 194 -12.41 9.41 14.72
N VAL A 195 -12.79 8.32 15.39
CA VAL A 195 -11.85 7.28 15.87
C VAL A 195 -11.10 6.66 14.69
N LEU A 196 -11.82 6.21 13.65
CA LEU A 196 -11.22 5.64 12.45
C LEU A 196 -10.28 6.61 11.74
N CYS A 197 -10.62 7.89 11.72
CA CYS A 197 -9.76 8.90 11.11
C CYS A 197 -8.46 9.08 11.89
N VAL A 198 -8.52 9.15 13.23
CA VAL A 198 -7.32 9.25 14.08
C VAL A 198 -6.43 8.02 13.91
N VAL A 199 -7.00 6.81 14.02
CA VAL A 199 -6.25 5.56 13.81
C VAL A 199 -5.70 5.50 12.38
N GLY A 200 -6.50 5.89 11.38
CA GLY A 200 -6.06 5.95 9.98
C GLY A 200 -4.87 6.91 9.77
N PHE A 201 -4.84 8.07 10.40
CA PHE A 201 -3.69 8.97 10.38
C PHE A 201 -2.47 8.39 11.10
N MET A 202 -2.65 7.68 12.21
CA MET A 202 -1.54 6.99 12.90
C MET A 202 -0.93 5.91 12.00
N ILE A 203 -1.77 5.13 11.31
CA ILE A 203 -1.32 4.10 10.35
C ILE A 203 -0.62 4.76 9.16
N LEU A 204 -1.19 5.83 8.59
CA LEU A 204 -0.59 6.59 7.50
C LEU A 204 0.80 7.11 7.89
N PHE A 205 0.95 7.64 9.11
CA PHE A 205 2.21 8.11 9.65
C PHE A 205 3.24 6.96 9.72
N LYS A 206 2.85 5.82 10.29
CA LYS A 206 3.71 4.62 10.43
C LYS A 206 4.15 4.05 9.08
N ILE A 207 3.21 3.90 8.14
CA ILE A 207 3.49 3.36 6.80
C ILE A 207 4.37 4.33 5.97
N SER A 208 4.35 5.61 6.29
CA SER A 208 5.14 6.65 5.60
C SER A 208 6.56 6.78 6.12
N GLU A 209 6.95 6.09 7.17
CA GLU A 209 8.35 6.10 7.66
C GLU A 209 9.33 5.57 6.60
N PRO A 210 10.56 6.16 6.49
CA PRO A 210 11.06 7.35 7.20
C PRO A 210 10.42 8.66 6.70
N LEU A 211 10.12 9.56 7.64
CA LEU A 211 9.42 10.81 7.35
C LEU A 211 10.38 11.88 6.83
N ASN A 212 9.91 12.62 5.82
CA ASN A 212 10.57 13.81 5.30
C ASN A 212 9.63 15.03 5.32
N LYS A 213 10.13 16.21 4.99
CA LYS A 213 9.34 17.46 5.01
C LYS A 213 8.09 17.38 4.13
N MET A 214 8.18 16.73 2.97
CA MET A 214 7.05 16.54 2.05
C MET A 214 5.96 15.68 2.70
N LYS A 215 6.32 14.56 3.33
CA LYS A 215 5.37 13.66 4.01
C LYS A 215 4.67 14.33 5.17
N TYR A 216 5.39 15.10 5.99
CA TYR A 216 4.76 15.93 7.03
C TYR A 216 3.76 16.93 6.44
N GLY A 217 4.11 17.57 5.33
CA GLY A 217 3.21 18.49 4.63
C GLY A 217 1.96 17.78 4.10
N VAL A 218 2.10 16.60 3.50
CA VAL A 218 0.97 15.81 2.99
C VAL A 218 0.05 15.38 4.14
N ILE A 219 0.60 14.82 5.22
CA ILE A 219 -0.19 14.39 6.37
C ILE A 219 -0.90 15.59 7.01
N GLY A 220 -0.19 16.71 7.22
CA GLY A 220 -0.75 17.93 7.77
C GLY A 220 -1.90 18.51 6.92
N LEU A 221 -1.74 18.54 5.59
CA LEU A 221 -2.78 18.99 4.67
C LEU A 221 -4.03 18.11 4.76
N ASN A 222 -3.87 16.78 4.85
CA ASN A 222 -5.00 15.86 4.97
C ASN A 222 -5.71 16.00 6.33
N ILE A 223 -4.98 16.21 7.43
CA ILE A 223 -5.57 16.49 8.75
C ILE A 223 -6.38 17.80 8.71
N ILE A 224 -5.83 18.88 8.14
CA ILE A 224 -6.52 20.16 8.00
C ILE A 224 -7.77 19.99 7.11
N GLY A 225 -7.66 19.27 5.99
CA GLY A 225 -8.77 18.98 5.09
C GLY A 225 -9.89 18.19 5.77
N PHE A 226 -9.54 17.19 6.60
CA PHE A 226 -10.50 16.43 7.39
C PHE A 226 -11.23 17.32 8.40
N ILE A 227 -10.51 18.14 9.16
CA ILE A 227 -11.09 19.09 10.12
C ILE A 227 -12.01 20.08 9.41
N PHE A 228 -11.56 20.66 8.29
CA PHE A 228 -12.37 21.55 7.47
C PHE A 228 -13.67 20.87 7.01
N SER A 229 -13.58 19.66 6.47
CA SER A 229 -14.74 18.89 6.02
C SER A 229 -15.70 18.56 7.17
N GLY A 230 -15.16 18.23 8.34
CA GLY A 230 -15.95 17.96 9.55
C GLY A 230 -16.72 19.18 10.06
N PHE A 231 -16.20 20.41 9.85
CA PHE A 231 -16.89 21.63 10.25
C PHE A 231 -17.87 22.16 9.19
N PHE A 232 -17.40 22.26 7.93
CA PHE A 232 -18.16 22.95 6.88
C PHE A 232 -19.07 22.02 6.06
N LEU A 233 -18.73 20.71 6.00
CA LEU A 233 -19.45 19.73 5.18
C LEU A 233 -20.15 18.66 6.05
N LYS A 234 -20.49 18.97 7.28
CA LYS A 234 -21.16 18.05 8.23
C LYS A 234 -22.34 17.31 7.59
N LYS A 235 -23.25 18.05 6.94
CA LYS A 235 -24.46 17.51 6.32
C LYS A 235 -24.13 16.55 5.14
N LEU A 236 -23.07 16.84 4.38
CA LEU A 236 -22.66 16.02 3.25
C LEU A 236 -22.15 14.65 3.71
N PHE A 237 -21.46 14.64 4.85
CA PHE A 237 -20.85 13.42 5.40
C PHE A 237 -21.65 12.81 6.56
N ALA A 238 -22.92 13.21 6.72
CA ALA A 238 -23.83 12.71 7.74
C ALA A 238 -23.21 12.73 9.15
N LEU A 239 -22.54 13.84 9.51
CA LEU A 239 -21.95 14.06 10.84
C LEU A 239 -22.91 14.87 11.71
N THR A 240 -23.08 14.42 12.96
CA THR A 240 -23.90 15.06 13.99
C THR A 240 -23.05 15.81 15.00
N ASP A 241 -23.66 16.75 15.73
CA ASP A 241 -23.00 17.41 16.83
C ASP A 241 -22.88 16.46 18.01
N LEU A 242 -21.67 16.37 18.58
CA LEU A 242 -21.37 15.45 19.66
C LEU A 242 -21.69 16.07 21.01
N SER A 243 -22.37 15.31 21.88
CA SER A 243 -22.56 15.67 23.28
C SER A 243 -21.25 15.52 24.08
N ASN A 244 -21.18 16.14 25.26
CA ASN A 244 -19.99 16.02 26.13
C ASN A 244 -19.66 14.56 26.50
N ILE A 245 -20.66 13.72 26.65
CA ILE A 245 -20.51 12.28 26.94
C ILE A 245 -19.85 11.59 25.74
N CYS A 246 -20.27 11.91 24.53
CA CYS A 246 -19.71 11.39 23.28
C CYS A 246 -18.24 11.76 23.12
N VAL A 247 -17.87 13.00 23.44
CA VAL A 247 -16.48 13.47 23.38
C VAL A 247 -15.61 12.75 24.41
N LEU A 248 -16.11 12.55 25.65
CA LEU A 248 -15.40 11.82 26.69
C LEU A 248 -15.15 10.38 26.27
N LEU A 249 -16.17 9.70 25.76
CA LEU A 249 -16.07 8.32 25.27
C LEU A 249 -15.05 8.19 24.14
N MET A 250 -15.07 9.11 23.19
CA MET A 250 -14.10 9.17 22.08
C MET A 250 -12.66 9.28 22.61
N VAL A 251 -12.41 10.20 23.55
CA VAL A 251 -11.08 10.39 24.14
C VAL A 251 -10.63 9.14 24.91
N CYS A 252 -11.51 8.52 25.70
CA CYS A 252 -11.22 7.27 26.41
C CYS A 252 -10.83 6.14 25.45
N LEU A 253 -11.59 5.96 24.36
CA LEU A 253 -11.32 4.93 23.37
C LEU A 253 -10.01 5.16 22.62
N LEU A 254 -9.70 6.40 22.25
CA LEU A 254 -8.43 6.75 21.63
C LEU A 254 -7.24 6.52 22.56
N TYR A 255 -7.40 6.78 23.87
CA TYR A 255 -6.35 6.54 24.85
C TYR A 255 -6.11 5.04 25.11
N THR A 256 -7.17 4.24 25.10
CA THR A 256 -7.11 2.77 25.33
C THR A 256 -6.82 1.96 24.05
N SER A 257 -6.93 2.59 22.89
CA SER A 257 -6.63 1.95 21.61
C SER A 257 -5.14 1.55 21.56
N PRO A 258 -4.81 0.28 21.23
CA PRO A 258 -3.44 -0.16 21.15
C PRO A 258 -2.67 0.67 20.10
N SER A 259 -1.57 1.26 20.52
CA SER A 259 -0.72 2.02 19.61
C SER A 259 -0.17 1.10 18.52
N PRO A 260 -0.11 1.54 17.24
CA PRO A 260 0.56 0.77 16.20
C PRO A 260 2.04 0.46 16.51
N ARG A 261 2.60 1.07 17.55
CA ARG A 261 3.96 0.78 18.06
C ARG A 261 4.01 -0.49 18.92
N ASP A 262 2.89 -0.88 19.51
CA ASP A 262 2.82 -2.03 20.42
C ASP A 262 2.62 -3.35 19.67
N CYS A 263 2.39 -3.29 18.35
CA CYS A 263 2.17 -4.44 17.47
C CYS A 263 3.38 -4.74 16.53
N SER A 264 4.56 -4.17 16.80
CA SER A 264 5.77 -4.37 15.98
C SER A 264 6.75 -5.37 16.60
#